data_09a5205d82f5951a29c2bfe722332ec6
#
_entry.id   09a5205d82f5951a29c2bfe722332ec6
#
_cell.length_a   1.000
_cell.length_b   1.000
_cell.length_c   1.000
_cell.angle_alpha   90.00
_cell.angle_beta   90.00
_cell.angle_gamma   90.00
#
_symmetry.space_group_name_H-M   'P 1'
#
loop_
_entity.id
_entity.type
_entity.pdbx_description
1 polymer ?
#
loop_
_entity_poly.entity_id
_entity_poly.type
_entity_poly.pdbx_seq_one_letter_code
_entity_poly.pdbx_strand_id
1 'polypeptide(L)'
;IQRRVTNNPAKPGINESKLFCNVVTLTSVNDNPDACCNKASLIPFTPSGSLLQSIYAPSLNLTDDTVGANETDMHYKNVNINKDFTPTEVADIRTIETGDVCPKCGKPIKTAQGIEVGHIFKLGTKYSDALGLKSLDETGKSKTVIMGCYGIGVTRCLAAAIEQNNDENGIIWPVSIAPYHAIVIPVNSKNEEQSEIAEKVYNDLKAKGIEVLLDDRNERAGVKFKDADLIGIPVRIVVGKKCGEGVVEYKERTAENAVEKNIDDAVNDVVEFINNNR
;
A
#
# COMPACT_ATOMS: atom_id res chain seq x y z
N ILE A 1 12.81 2.66 10.16
CA ILE A 1 11.52 2.17 9.66
C ILE A 1 10.47 2.66 10.66
N GLN A 2 9.68 3.65 10.27
CA GLN A 2 8.62 4.17 11.13
C GLN A 2 7.41 3.23 11.05
N ARG A 3 6.94 2.74 12.19
CA ARG A 3 5.70 1.97 12.30
C ARG A 3 4.52 2.95 12.32
N ARG A 4 3.54 2.75 11.45
CA ARG A 4 2.37 3.63 11.32
C ARG A 4 1.06 2.86 11.50
N VAL A 5 0.10 3.46 12.16
CA VAL A 5 -1.30 2.97 12.26
C VAL A 5 -2.13 3.70 11.21
N THR A 6 -2.74 3.00 10.27
CA THR A 6 -3.69 3.59 9.31
C THR A 6 -5.11 3.35 9.77
N ASN A 7 -5.91 4.41 9.76
CA ASN A 7 -7.35 4.32 9.95
C ASN A 7 -8.00 3.90 8.63
N ASN A 8 -8.86 2.92 8.68
CA ASN A 8 -9.78 2.58 7.60
C ASN A 8 -10.71 3.78 7.33
N PRO A 9 -11.07 4.10 6.06
CA PRO A 9 -11.89 5.25 5.75
C PRO A 9 -13.23 5.19 6.48
N ALA A 10 -13.53 6.28 7.14
CA ALA A 10 -14.69 6.43 8.00
C ALA A 10 -15.99 6.35 7.21
N LYS A 11 -16.99 5.75 7.85
CA LYS A 11 -18.41 5.95 7.51
C LYS A 11 -18.73 7.45 7.54
N PRO A 12 -19.61 7.96 6.66
CA PRO A 12 -19.98 9.37 6.63
C PRO A 12 -20.63 9.77 7.96
N GLY A 13 -20.04 10.77 8.64
CA GLY A 13 -20.55 11.31 9.90
C GLY A 13 -19.52 11.58 11.00
N ILE A 14 -18.23 11.37 10.79
CA ILE A 14 -17.18 11.60 11.80
C ILE A 14 -16.64 13.02 11.68
N ASN A 15 -16.79 13.76 12.78
CA ASN A 15 -16.35 15.13 12.99
C ASN A 15 -14.85 15.29 12.68
N GLU A 16 -14.49 16.24 11.82
CA GLU A 16 -13.14 16.48 11.29
C GLU A 16 -12.03 16.71 12.34
N SER A 17 -12.39 17.05 13.58
CA SER A 17 -11.44 17.25 14.67
C SER A 17 -10.79 15.97 15.21
N LYS A 18 -11.21 14.77 14.76
CA LYS A 18 -10.69 13.47 15.20
C LYS A 18 -9.67 12.83 14.24
N LEU A 19 -9.30 13.51 13.16
CA LEU A 19 -8.41 12.96 12.12
C LEU A 19 -6.92 13.17 12.40
N PHE A 20 -6.51 13.63 13.57
CA PHE A 20 -5.12 13.75 13.98
C PHE A 20 -4.75 12.69 14.97
N CYS A 21 -4.55 11.49 14.51
CA CYS A 21 -3.70 10.53 15.19
C CYS A 21 -2.40 10.39 14.42
N ASN A 22 -1.30 10.86 14.99
CA ASN A 22 0.04 10.57 14.46
C ASN A 22 0.28 9.06 14.60
N VAL A 23 0.09 8.46 13.69
CA VAL A 23 0.55 7.55 12.69
C VAL A 23 1.60 6.56 13.18
N VAL A 24 1.13 5.50 13.70
CA VAL A 24 1.82 4.20 13.64
C VAL A 24 1.06 3.37 12.61
N THR A 25 1.71 2.92 11.56
CA THR A 25 1.05 2.11 10.54
C THR A 25 0.94 0.68 11.02
N LEU A 26 -0.25 0.30 11.38
CA LEU A 26 -0.63 -1.08 11.51
C LEU A 26 -1.49 -1.42 10.30
N THR A 27 -0.92 -2.05 9.32
CA THR A 27 -1.68 -2.68 8.28
C THR A 27 -2.06 -4.06 8.76
N SER A 28 -3.26 -4.23 9.25
CA SER A 28 -3.86 -5.56 9.26
C SER A 28 -4.46 -5.77 7.87
N VAL A 29 -3.84 -6.63 7.10
CA VAL A 29 -4.51 -7.25 5.97
C VAL A 29 -5.48 -8.27 6.57
N ASN A 30 -6.68 -7.80 6.89
CA ASN A 30 -7.87 -8.62 7.08
C ASN A 30 -9.07 -7.67 7.15
N ASP A 31 -10.02 -7.93 6.28
CA ASP A 31 -11.31 -7.27 6.13
C ASP A 31 -12.16 -7.38 7.40
N ASN A 32 -11.79 -6.68 8.45
CA ASN A 32 -12.62 -6.55 9.62
C ASN A 32 -12.95 -5.07 9.85
N PRO A 33 -14.22 -4.63 9.62
CA PRO A 33 -14.66 -3.25 9.76
C PRO A 33 -14.55 -2.69 11.19
N ASP A 34 -14.18 -3.52 12.16
CA ASP A 34 -14.05 -3.16 13.57
C ASP A 34 -12.61 -2.88 14.03
N ALA A 35 -11.65 -2.73 13.12
CA ALA A 35 -10.29 -2.37 13.48
C ALA A 35 -10.26 -0.97 14.09
N CYS A 36 -10.08 -0.93 15.39
CA CYS A 36 -10.16 0.28 16.18
C CYS A 36 -8.80 0.95 16.28
N CYS A 37 -8.78 2.24 16.06
CA CYS A 37 -7.59 3.07 16.11
C CYS A 37 -7.38 3.79 17.42
N ASN A 38 -6.22 3.93 17.71
CA ASN A 38 -5.41 4.46 18.73
C ASN A 38 -5.45 5.90 19.11
N LYS A 39 -5.21 6.18 20.35
CA LYS A 39 -4.52 7.40 20.81
C LYS A 39 -3.13 6.98 21.32
N ALA A 40 -2.07 7.33 20.62
CA ALA A 40 -0.80 7.59 21.25
C ALA A 40 -0.83 9.06 21.67
N SER A 41 -0.92 9.31 22.95
CA SER A 41 -0.76 10.67 23.49
C SER A 41 0.71 11.01 23.47
N LEU A 42 1.11 11.89 22.56
CA LEU A 42 2.39 12.57 22.70
C LEU A 42 2.22 13.66 23.75
N ILE A 43 2.83 13.49 24.89
CA ILE A 43 3.00 14.56 25.86
C ILE A 43 4.07 15.51 25.29
N PRO A 44 3.80 16.81 25.14
CA PRO A 44 4.78 17.74 24.62
C PRO A 44 5.96 17.85 25.58
N PHE A 45 7.14 17.62 25.07
CA PHE A 45 8.38 17.87 25.78
C PHE A 45 8.54 19.38 25.96
N THR A 46 8.46 19.85 27.19
CA THR A 46 8.81 21.24 27.50
C THR A 46 10.31 21.36 27.82
N PRO A 47 11.03 22.30 27.21
CA PRO A 47 12.49 22.42 27.38
C PRO A 47 12.90 23.10 28.70
N SER A 48 12.11 23.01 29.74
CA SER A 48 12.50 23.51 31.07
C SER A 48 12.93 22.31 31.91
N GLY A 49 14.22 22.27 32.23
CA GLY A 49 14.97 21.25 32.95
C GLY A 49 14.43 20.79 34.30
N SER A 50 13.22 20.29 34.35
CA SER A 50 12.65 19.61 35.50
C SER A 50 12.59 18.09 35.23
N LEU A 51 13.23 17.39 36.12
CA LEU A 51 13.32 15.97 36.28
C LEU A 51 11.97 15.30 36.01
N LEU A 52 11.93 14.31 35.09
CA LEU A 52 10.90 13.31 34.85
C LEU A 52 9.49 13.68 35.39
N GLN A 53 8.73 14.40 34.57
CA GLN A 53 7.36 14.76 34.95
C GLN A 53 6.31 13.69 34.58
N SER A 54 6.70 12.71 33.76
CA SER A 54 5.79 11.63 33.33
C SER A 54 6.47 10.29 33.42
N ILE A 55 5.84 9.34 34.05
CA ILE A 55 6.33 7.96 34.20
C ILE A 55 5.30 7.00 33.61
N TYR A 56 5.79 5.99 32.91
CA TYR A 56 4.98 4.90 32.42
C TYR A 56 4.41 4.03 33.57
N ALA A 57 3.12 3.72 33.54
CA ALA A 57 2.44 3.05 34.64
C ALA A 57 3.08 1.72 35.11
N PRO A 58 3.63 0.83 34.25
CA PRO A 58 4.39 -0.35 34.73
C PRO A 58 5.66 -0.01 35.49
N SER A 59 6.23 1.19 35.31
CA SER A 59 7.42 1.62 36.05
C SER A 59 7.13 2.14 37.48
N LEU A 60 5.87 2.12 37.91
CA LEU A 60 5.51 2.47 39.31
C LEU A 60 6.12 1.54 40.36
N ASN A 61 6.62 0.38 39.95
CA ASN A 61 7.36 -0.55 40.77
C ASN A 61 8.89 -0.40 40.68
N LEU A 62 9.37 0.71 40.09
CA LEU A 62 10.80 0.99 39.99
C LEU A 62 11.40 1.12 41.40
N THR A 63 12.29 0.21 41.69
CA THR A 63 13.12 0.22 42.90
C THR A 63 14.58 0.16 42.44
N ASP A 64 15.41 1.03 43.05
CA ASP A 64 16.86 1.06 42.84
C ASP A 64 17.26 1.34 41.38
N ASP A 65 16.49 2.16 40.68
CA ASP A 65 16.71 2.51 39.25
C ASP A 65 17.79 3.60 39.09
N THR A 66 18.23 3.73 37.82
CA THR A 66 19.20 4.77 37.44
C THR A 66 18.52 5.79 36.55
N VAL A 67 18.52 7.05 36.93
CA VAL A 67 17.91 8.16 36.18
C VAL A 67 18.93 9.24 35.85
N GLY A 68 18.67 10.05 34.82
CA GLY A 68 19.53 11.18 34.47
C GLY A 68 19.61 12.18 35.63
N ALA A 69 20.82 12.73 35.88
CA ALA A 69 21.02 13.80 36.81
C ALA A 69 20.93 15.18 36.11
N ASN A 70 20.93 16.26 36.90
CA ASN A 70 20.84 17.63 36.38
C ASN A 70 22.19 18.18 35.83
N GLU A 71 23.19 17.32 35.70
CA GLU A 71 24.52 17.63 35.18
C GLU A 71 24.85 16.72 34.00
N THR A 72 25.62 17.21 33.04
CA THR A 72 26.05 16.44 31.86
C THR A 72 26.86 15.23 32.29
N ASP A 73 26.53 14.06 31.70
CA ASP A 73 27.17 12.76 31.93
C ASP A 73 27.05 12.21 33.38
N MET A 74 26.15 12.77 34.17
CA MET A 74 25.87 12.33 35.54
C MET A 74 24.53 11.60 35.62
N HIS A 75 24.45 10.59 36.52
CA HIS A 75 23.24 9.79 36.78
C HIS A 75 23.04 9.58 38.28
N TYR A 76 21.79 9.64 38.72
CA TYR A 76 21.40 9.17 40.04
C TYR A 76 21.16 7.65 39.98
N LYS A 77 21.69 6.92 40.99
CA LYS A 77 21.43 5.48 41.16
C LYS A 77 20.54 5.25 42.39
N ASN A 78 19.88 4.10 42.39
CA ASN A 78 19.02 3.63 43.50
C ASN A 78 17.87 4.62 43.76
N VAL A 79 17.30 5.17 42.72
CA VAL A 79 16.17 6.08 42.81
C VAL A 79 14.87 5.30 42.93
N ASN A 80 14.05 5.67 43.90
CA ASN A 80 12.78 5.03 44.19
C ASN A 80 11.63 6.03 44.11
N ILE A 81 10.54 5.67 43.43
CA ILE A 81 9.32 6.46 43.35
C ILE A 81 8.70 6.59 44.73
N ASN A 82 8.13 7.76 45.05
CA ASN A 82 7.50 8.13 46.32
C ASN A 82 8.45 8.21 47.55
N LYS A 83 9.72 7.82 47.37
CA LYS A 83 10.77 8.03 48.37
C LYS A 83 11.65 9.20 48.00
N ASP A 84 12.21 9.18 46.80
CA ASP A 84 13.16 10.17 46.33
C ASP A 84 12.50 11.28 45.49
N PHE A 85 11.38 10.94 44.86
CA PHE A 85 10.51 11.91 44.17
C PHE A 85 9.06 11.41 44.03
N THR A 86 8.12 12.34 43.82
CA THR A 86 6.72 12.03 43.52
C THR A 86 6.43 12.42 42.07
N PRO A 87 5.93 11.52 41.23
CA PRO A 87 5.60 11.85 39.86
C PRO A 87 4.45 12.86 39.81
N THR A 88 4.56 13.85 38.91
CA THR A 88 3.50 14.84 38.70
C THR A 88 2.32 14.24 37.95
N GLU A 89 2.61 13.36 37.00
CA GLU A 89 1.60 12.68 36.18
C GLU A 89 2.10 11.29 35.83
N VAL A 90 1.18 10.33 35.78
CA VAL A 90 1.43 8.96 35.38
C VAL A 90 0.58 8.62 34.19
N ALA A 91 1.21 8.23 33.07
CA ALA A 91 0.54 7.88 31.84
C ALA A 91 1.25 6.73 31.12
N ASP A 92 0.54 6.00 30.28
CA ASP A 92 1.14 5.02 29.37
C ASP A 92 1.73 5.75 28.15
N ILE A 93 3.05 5.91 28.14
CA ILE A 93 3.82 6.60 27.10
C ILE A 93 4.63 5.62 26.23
N ARG A 94 4.54 4.34 26.44
CA ARG A 94 5.25 3.34 25.63
C ARG A 94 4.70 3.27 24.21
N THR A 95 5.53 2.75 23.33
CA THR A 95 5.09 2.42 21.97
C THR A 95 4.23 1.15 22.02
N ILE A 96 3.14 1.18 21.26
CA ILE A 96 2.23 0.04 21.14
C ILE A 96 2.93 -1.18 20.54
N GLU A 97 2.65 -2.37 21.07
CA GLU A 97 3.22 -3.64 20.62
C GLU A 97 2.13 -4.63 20.20
N THR A 98 2.54 -5.64 19.43
CA THR A 98 1.63 -6.74 19.07
C THR A 98 1.17 -7.47 20.32
N GLY A 99 -0.15 -7.62 20.46
CA GLY A 99 -0.76 -8.27 21.63
C GLY A 99 -1.30 -7.29 22.67
N ASP A 100 -0.95 -6.01 22.60
CA ASP A 100 -1.55 -4.98 23.44
C ASP A 100 -3.07 -4.93 23.23
N VAL A 101 -3.78 -4.56 24.28
CA VAL A 101 -5.24 -4.48 24.24
C VAL A 101 -5.69 -3.12 23.73
N CYS A 102 -6.57 -3.11 22.74
CA CYS A 102 -7.17 -1.88 22.25
C CYS A 102 -8.04 -1.24 23.34
N PRO A 103 -7.78 0.04 23.73
CA PRO A 103 -8.51 0.70 24.81
C PRO A 103 -9.99 0.95 24.51
N LYS A 104 -10.40 0.85 23.22
CA LYS A 104 -11.79 1.07 22.82
C LYS A 104 -12.61 -0.21 22.73
N CYS A 105 -12.05 -1.27 22.17
CA CYS A 105 -12.81 -2.50 21.90
C CYS A 105 -12.31 -3.73 22.65
N GLY A 106 -11.22 -3.63 23.41
CA GLY A 106 -10.65 -4.73 24.18
C GLY A 106 -10.00 -5.85 23.36
N LYS A 107 -9.97 -5.75 22.02
CA LYS A 107 -9.36 -6.76 21.15
C LYS A 107 -7.83 -6.60 21.12
N PRO A 108 -7.07 -7.68 20.94
CA PRO A 108 -5.61 -7.61 20.80
C PRO A 108 -5.22 -6.86 19.52
N ILE A 109 -4.21 -6.01 19.64
CA ILE A 109 -3.63 -5.26 18.52
C ILE A 109 -2.67 -6.16 17.76
N LYS A 110 -2.72 -6.07 16.42
CA LYS A 110 -1.76 -6.71 15.53
C LYS A 110 -0.93 -5.63 14.83
N THR A 111 0.37 -5.87 14.73
CA THR A 111 1.28 -4.99 14.00
C THR A 111 1.68 -5.64 12.68
N ALA A 112 1.72 -4.85 11.60
CA ALA A 112 2.23 -5.27 10.30
C ALA A 112 3.08 -4.16 9.70
N GLN A 113 3.98 -4.52 8.80
CA GLN A 113 4.70 -3.55 8.00
C GLN A 113 3.84 -3.14 6.81
N GLY A 114 3.83 -1.86 6.49
CA GLY A 114 3.09 -1.32 5.36
C GLY A 114 3.93 -0.38 4.52
N ILE A 115 3.55 -0.26 3.25
CA ILE A 115 4.14 0.70 2.32
C ILE A 115 3.27 1.95 2.31
N GLU A 116 3.85 3.12 2.64
CA GLU A 116 3.14 4.40 2.58
C GLU A 116 3.05 4.87 1.12
N VAL A 117 1.88 4.76 0.53
CA VAL A 117 1.64 5.15 -0.87
C VAL A 117 1.26 6.62 -1.04
N GLY A 118 0.74 7.26 0.01
CA GLY A 118 0.36 8.66 -0.02
C GLY A 118 0.31 9.29 1.36
N HIS A 119 0.34 10.63 1.42
CA HIS A 119 0.28 11.37 2.66
C HIS A 119 -0.49 12.68 2.50
N ILE A 120 -1.21 13.06 3.55
CA ILE A 120 -1.96 14.31 3.65
C ILE A 120 -1.41 15.12 4.81
N PHE A 121 -0.96 16.35 4.53
CA PHE A 121 -0.47 17.29 5.53
C PHE A 121 -1.45 18.44 5.72
N LYS A 122 -1.87 18.71 6.93
CA LYS A 122 -2.49 19.97 7.33
C LYS A 122 -1.39 20.94 7.70
N LEU A 123 -1.05 21.87 6.82
CA LEU A 123 0.00 22.85 7.05
C LEU A 123 -0.50 24.04 7.87
N GLY A 124 -1.82 24.26 7.91
CA GLY A 124 -2.41 25.42 8.58
C GLY A 124 -1.92 26.73 7.97
N THR A 125 -1.51 27.66 8.80
CA THR A 125 -0.98 28.95 8.36
C THR A 125 0.55 29.06 8.45
N LYS A 126 1.25 27.97 8.79
CA LYS A 126 2.70 27.97 9.04
C LYS A 126 3.52 28.63 7.92
N TYR A 127 3.22 28.31 6.68
CA TYR A 127 3.92 28.84 5.52
C TYR A 127 3.28 30.13 4.99
N SER A 128 1.96 30.21 4.99
CA SER A 128 1.23 31.39 4.52
C SER A 128 1.47 32.63 5.40
N ASP A 129 1.60 32.47 6.72
CA ASP A 129 2.00 33.58 7.61
C ASP A 129 3.41 34.06 7.30
N ALA A 130 4.37 33.15 7.16
CA ALA A 130 5.77 33.49 6.87
C ALA A 130 5.94 34.14 5.49
N LEU A 131 5.12 33.77 4.49
CA LEU A 131 5.14 34.33 3.14
C LEU A 131 4.24 35.55 2.98
N GLY A 132 3.47 35.93 4.02
CA GLY A 132 2.50 37.01 3.94
C GLY A 132 1.33 36.74 2.99
N LEU A 133 1.02 35.47 2.73
CA LEU A 133 -0.04 35.05 1.80
C LEU A 133 -1.41 35.25 2.47
N LYS A 134 -2.17 36.22 1.98
CA LYS A 134 -3.49 36.59 2.50
C LYS A 134 -4.51 36.67 1.38
N SER A 135 -5.77 36.39 1.70
CA SER A 135 -6.94 36.61 0.82
C SER A 135 -7.99 37.44 1.55
N LEU A 136 -8.86 38.07 0.81
CA LEU A 136 -10.04 38.72 1.38
C LEU A 136 -11.18 37.71 1.53
N ASP A 137 -11.81 37.71 2.70
CA ASP A 137 -13.03 36.93 2.91
C ASP A 137 -14.25 37.61 2.26
N GLU A 138 -15.43 36.99 2.37
CA GLU A 138 -16.70 37.49 1.82
C GLU A 138 -17.10 38.87 2.39
N THR A 139 -16.54 39.23 3.54
CA THR A 139 -16.77 40.53 4.18
C THR A 139 -15.71 41.59 3.85
N GLY A 140 -14.74 41.24 2.98
CA GLY A 140 -13.62 42.10 2.61
C GLY A 140 -12.50 42.16 3.62
N LYS A 141 -12.49 41.31 4.66
CA LYS A 141 -11.42 41.24 5.64
C LYS A 141 -10.29 40.36 5.16
N SER A 142 -9.06 40.86 5.36
CA SER A 142 -7.84 40.10 5.05
C SER A 142 -7.65 38.93 6.04
N LYS A 143 -7.53 37.70 5.53
CA LYS A 143 -7.24 36.49 6.30
C LYS A 143 -6.04 35.75 5.72
N THR A 144 -5.21 35.20 6.59
CA THR A 144 -4.14 34.30 6.18
C THR A 144 -4.72 33.03 5.59
N VAL A 145 -4.18 32.58 4.46
CA VAL A 145 -4.66 31.39 3.75
C VAL A 145 -4.28 30.13 4.53
N ILE A 146 -5.25 29.25 4.75
CA ILE A 146 -5.01 27.93 5.33
C ILE A 146 -4.54 26.99 4.22
N MET A 147 -3.43 26.30 4.44
CA MET A 147 -2.77 25.46 3.47
C MET A 147 -2.88 23.97 3.84
N GLY A 148 -2.94 23.14 2.80
CA GLY A 148 -2.78 21.70 2.88
C GLY A 148 -1.80 21.23 1.80
N CYS A 149 -1.18 20.08 2.02
CA CYS A 149 -0.34 19.42 1.02
C CYS A 149 -0.72 17.95 0.94
N TYR A 150 -0.94 17.48 -0.29
CA TYR A 150 -1.36 16.11 -0.57
C TYR A 150 -0.44 15.51 -1.60
N GLY A 151 0.02 14.28 -1.34
CA GLY A 151 0.90 13.59 -2.25
C GLY A 151 0.57 12.10 -2.37
N ILE A 152 0.70 11.57 -3.60
CA ILE A 152 0.65 10.13 -3.89
C ILE A 152 1.91 9.75 -4.63
N GLY A 153 2.60 8.72 -4.16
CA GLY A 153 3.75 8.14 -4.85
C GLY A 153 3.30 7.19 -5.94
N VAL A 154 3.09 7.67 -7.16
CA VAL A 154 2.56 6.86 -8.27
C VAL A 154 3.41 5.62 -8.52
N THR A 155 4.73 5.76 -8.64
CA THR A 155 5.66 4.64 -8.81
C THR A 155 5.69 3.72 -7.58
N ARG A 156 5.50 4.28 -6.39
CA ARG A 156 5.38 3.49 -5.16
C ARG A 156 4.08 2.69 -5.10
N CYS A 157 2.97 3.22 -5.63
CA CYS A 157 1.72 2.47 -5.78
C CYS A 157 1.91 1.26 -6.69
N LEU A 158 2.63 1.44 -7.81
CA LEU A 158 2.97 0.34 -8.72
C LEU A 158 3.78 -0.75 -8.02
N ALA A 159 4.86 -0.37 -7.32
CA ALA A 159 5.68 -1.30 -6.55
C ALA A 159 4.87 -2.02 -5.46
N ALA A 160 3.99 -1.30 -4.75
CA ALA A 160 3.12 -1.87 -3.73
C ALA A 160 2.10 -2.85 -4.33
N ALA A 161 1.58 -2.57 -5.52
CA ALA A 161 0.69 -3.48 -6.23
C ALA A 161 1.39 -4.79 -6.60
N ILE A 162 2.65 -4.72 -7.07
CA ILE A 162 3.46 -5.91 -7.37
C ILE A 162 3.73 -6.72 -6.10
N GLU A 163 4.12 -6.07 -5.00
CA GLU A 163 4.37 -6.73 -3.70
C GLU A 163 3.14 -7.45 -3.13
N GLN A 164 1.94 -7.01 -3.49
CA GLN A 164 0.69 -7.61 -3.03
C GLN A 164 0.10 -8.65 -3.99
N ASN A 165 0.50 -8.61 -5.27
CA ASN A 165 -0.05 -9.43 -6.33
C ASN A 165 1.07 -10.14 -7.09
N ASN A 166 1.58 -11.22 -6.52
CA ASN A 166 2.60 -12.07 -7.12
C ASN A 166 2.48 -13.51 -6.63
N ASP A 167 3.10 -14.42 -7.37
CA ASP A 167 3.32 -15.81 -6.98
C ASP A 167 4.78 -16.21 -7.26
N GLU A 168 5.10 -17.49 -7.13
CA GLU A 168 6.43 -18.05 -7.40
C GLU A 168 6.90 -17.91 -8.87
N ASN A 169 5.96 -17.69 -9.79
CA ASN A 169 6.23 -17.56 -11.22
C ASN A 169 6.41 -16.09 -11.66
N GLY A 170 5.97 -15.14 -10.88
CA GLY A 170 6.13 -13.72 -11.18
C GLY A 170 4.94 -12.84 -10.75
N ILE A 171 4.77 -11.73 -11.45
CA ILE A 171 3.75 -10.73 -11.16
C ILE A 171 2.35 -11.25 -11.56
N ILE A 172 1.33 -10.81 -10.80
CA ILE A 172 -0.08 -10.97 -11.15
C ILE A 172 -0.68 -9.56 -11.21
N TRP A 173 -0.69 -8.95 -12.38
CA TRP A 173 -1.21 -7.59 -12.51
C TRP A 173 -2.73 -7.53 -12.32
N PRO A 174 -3.23 -6.61 -11.48
CA PRO A 174 -4.61 -6.15 -11.62
C PRO A 174 -4.83 -5.58 -13.02
N VAL A 175 -5.89 -5.99 -13.69
CA VAL A 175 -6.16 -5.65 -15.10
C VAL A 175 -6.12 -4.15 -15.35
N SER A 176 -6.65 -3.34 -14.40
CA SER A 176 -6.74 -1.88 -14.53
C SER A 176 -5.39 -1.15 -14.61
N ILE A 177 -4.29 -1.78 -14.18
CA ILE A 177 -2.93 -1.20 -14.20
C ILE A 177 -1.92 -2.08 -14.92
N ALA A 178 -2.36 -3.15 -15.54
CA ALA A 178 -1.49 -4.03 -16.33
C ALA A 178 -0.91 -3.27 -17.53
N PRO A 179 0.42 -3.36 -17.78
CA PRO A 179 1.05 -2.69 -18.93
C PRO A 179 0.55 -3.22 -20.27
N TYR A 180 0.17 -4.49 -20.30
CA TYR A 180 -0.52 -5.15 -21.41
C TYR A 180 -1.59 -6.06 -20.83
N HIS A 181 -2.74 -6.12 -21.48
CA HIS A 181 -3.86 -6.95 -21.07
C HIS A 181 -3.71 -8.40 -21.53
N ALA A 182 -3.13 -8.58 -22.71
CA ALA A 182 -2.93 -9.90 -23.30
C ALA A 182 -1.57 -10.02 -23.99
N ILE A 183 -1.10 -11.25 -24.11
CA ILE A 183 0.06 -11.61 -24.93
C ILE A 183 -0.30 -12.72 -25.91
N VAL A 184 0.11 -12.57 -27.17
CA VAL A 184 -0.03 -13.59 -28.22
C VAL A 184 1.34 -14.19 -28.49
N ILE A 185 1.43 -15.51 -28.41
CA ILE A 185 2.68 -16.27 -28.54
C ILE A 185 2.57 -17.31 -29.63
N PRO A 186 3.19 -17.13 -30.79
CA PRO A 186 3.43 -18.22 -31.71
C PRO A 186 4.45 -19.19 -31.13
N VAL A 187 4.14 -20.49 -31.06
CA VAL A 187 5.03 -21.52 -30.54
C VAL A 187 6.32 -21.61 -31.36
N ASN A 188 6.18 -21.45 -32.67
CA ASN A 188 7.30 -21.42 -33.61
C ASN A 188 7.20 -20.20 -34.54
N SER A 189 7.95 -19.17 -34.25
CA SER A 189 7.97 -17.92 -35.05
C SER A 189 8.52 -18.09 -36.47
N LYS A 190 9.12 -19.26 -36.80
CA LYS A 190 9.59 -19.57 -38.17
C LYS A 190 8.50 -20.26 -39.01
N ASN A 191 7.42 -20.69 -38.41
CA ASN A 191 6.29 -21.25 -39.13
C ASN A 191 5.40 -20.08 -39.58
N GLU A 192 5.32 -19.87 -40.89
CA GLU A 192 4.55 -18.78 -41.49
C GLU A 192 3.07 -18.78 -41.07
N GLU A 193 2.42 -19.97 -41.11
CA GLU A 193 1.02 -20.13 -40.72
C GLU A 193 0.77 -19.71 -39.26
N GLN A 194 1.63 -20.12 -38.30
CA GLN A 194 1.51 -19.70 -36.91
C GLN A 194 1.74 -18.20 -36.73
N SER A 195 2.67 -17.63 -37.48
CA SER A 195 2.97 -16.19 -37.40
C SER A 195 1.84 -15.35 -37.97
N GLU A 196 1.29 -15.72 -39.12
CA GLU A 196 0.16 -15.05 -39.75
C GLU A 196 -1.09 -15.07 -38.84
N ILE A 197 -1.39 -16.22 -38.25
CA ILE A 197 -2.52 -16.34 -37.32
C ILE A 197 -2.26 -15.56 -36.03
N ALA A 198 -1.05 -15.56 -35.52
CA ALA A 198 -0.69 -14.77 -34.34
C ALA A 198 -0.83 -13.27 -34.61
N GLU A 199 -0.39 -12.78 -35.76
CA GLU A 199 -0.57 -11.39 -36.18
C GLU A 199 -2.06 -11.05 -36.36
N LYS A 200 -2.86 -11.96 -36.93
CA LYS A 200 -4.30 -11.75 -37.04
C LYS A 200 -4.94 -11.59 -35.65
N VAL A 201 -4.70 -12.51 -34.73
CA VAL A 201 -5.22 -12.45 -33.36
C VAL A 201 -4.77 -11.17 -32.65
N TYR A 202 -3.51 -10.78 -32.80
CA TYR A 202 -2.97 -9.53 -32.28
C TYR A 202 -3.73 -8.31 -32.81
N ASN A 203 -3.93 -8.25 -34.12
CA ASN A 203 -4.63 -7.13 -34.75
C ASN A 203 -6.12 -7.08 -34.37
N ASP A 204 -6.78 -8.23 -34.27
CA ASP A 204 -8.19 -8.34 -33.88
C ASP A 204 -8.39 -7.84 -32.43
N LEU A 205 -7.53 -8.23 -31.50
CA LEU A 205 -7.55 -7.73 -30.12
C LEU A 205 -7.27 -6.24 -30.04
N LYS A 206 -6.29 -5.76 -30.79
CA LYS A 206 -5.95 -4.33 -30.85
C LYS A 206 -7.10 -3.49 -31.42
N ALA A 207 -7.79 -4.00 -32.45
CA ALA A 207 -8.96 -3.32 -33.00
C ALA A 207 -10.12 -3.22 -32.00
N LYS A 208 -10.19 -4.14 -31.03
CA LYS A 208 -11.16 -4.10 -29.92
C LYS A 208 -10.68 -3.25 -28.71
N GLY A 209 -9.56 -2.53 -28.83
CA GLY A 209 -9.04 -1.64 -27.79
C GLY A 209 -8.31 -2.34 -26.66
N ILE A 210 -7.84 -3.56 -26.86
CA ILE A 210 -7.04 -4.31 -25.90
C ILE A 210 -5.56 -3.97 -26.10
N GLU A 211 -4.84 -3.67 -25.01
CA GLU A 211 -3.38 -3.53 -25.04
C GLU A 211 -2.75 -4.92 -25.13
N VAL A 212 -2.16 -5.22 -26.27
CA VAL A 212 -1.66 -6.56 -26.62
C VAL A 212 -0.19 -6.53 -26.93
N LEU A 213 0.54 -7.54 -26.46
CA LEU A 213 1.92 -7.82 -26.83
C LEU A 213 1.97 -9.05 -27.76
N LEU A 214 2.74 -8.97 -28.84
CA LEU A 214 3.07 -10.11 -29.69
C LEU A 214 4.52 -10.55 -29.41
N ASP A 215 4.71 -11.79 -28.97
CA ASP A 215 6.06 -12.35 -28.78
C ASP A 215 6.54 -13.06 -30.05
N ASP A 216 7.08 -12.30 -30.98
CA ASP A 216 7.62 -12.75 -32.25
C ASP A 216 9.08 -13.27 -32.16
N ARG A 217 9.68 -13.27 -30.97
CA ARG A 217 11.06 -13.73 -30.76
C ARG A 217 11.25 -15.17 -31.23
N ASN A 218 12.43 -15.45 -31.80
CA ASN A 218 12.82 -16.81 -32.15
C ASN A 218 13.39 -17.55 -30.92
N GLU A 219 12.54 -17.75 -29.91
CA GLU A 219 12.87 -18.45 -28.68
C GLU A 219 12.00 -19.70 -28.48
N ARG A 220 12.44 -20.59 -27.59
CA ARG A 220 11.64 -21.77 -27.24
C ARG A 220 10.34 -21.37 -26.54
N ALA A 221 9.25 -22.03 -26.86
CA ALA A 221 7.93 -21.73 -26.28
C ALA A 221 7.97 -21.68 -24.73
N GLY A 222 8.69 -22.60 -24.08
CA GLY A 222 8.81 -22.61 -22.62
C GLY A 222 9.51 -21.38 -22.04
N VAL A 223 10.44 -20.73 -22.78
CA VAL A 223 11.06 -19.46 -22.37
C VAL A 223 10.04 -18.34 -22.49
N LYS A 224 9.34 -18.25 -23.63
CA LYS A 224 8.28 -17.24 -23.83
C LYS A 224 7.18 -17.33 -22.77
N PHE A 225 6.80 -18.55 -22.39
CA PHE A 225 5.76 -18.76 -21.36
C PHE A 225 6.23 -18.28 -19.98
N LYS A 226 7.48 -18.61 -19.60
CA LYS A 226 8.05 -18.16 -18.33
C LYS A 226 8.21 -16.64 -18.29
N ASP A 227 8.61 -16.03 -19.39
CA ASP A 227 8.71 -14.57 -19.49
C ASP A 227 7.34 -13.91 -19.36
N ALA A 228 6.30 -14.46 -20.01
CA ALA A 228 4.94 -13.97 -19.89
C ALA A 228 4.39 -14.07 -18.46
N ASP A 229 4.66 -15.19 -17.78
CA ASP A 229 4.27 -15.40 -16.38
C ASP A 229 5.05 -14.47 -15.44
N LEU A 230 6.37 -14.28 -15.68
CA LEU A 230 7.22 -13.37 -14.91
C LEU A 230 6.76 -11.91 -15.03
N ILE A 231 6.49 -11.46 -16.27
CA ILE A 231 5.96 -10.11 -16.54
C ILE A 231 4.54 -9.95 -15.96
N GLY A 232 3.79 -11.04 -15.88
CA GLY A 232 2.48 -11.08 -15.25
C GLY A 232 1.32 -10.61 -16.12
N ILE A 233 1.42 -10.78 -17.44
CA ILE A 233 0.34 -10.37 -18.36
C ILE A 233 -0.93 -11.17 -18.06
N PRO A 234 -2.10 -10.51 -17.89
CA PRO A 234 -3.33 -11.15 -17.41
C PRO A 234 -3.81 -12.32 -18.25
N VAL A 235 -3.70 -12.24 -19.57
CA VAL A 235 -4.16 -13.30 -20.48
C VAL A 235 -3.09 -13.66 -21.50
N ARG A 236 -2.90 -14.96 -21.73
CA ARG A 236 -2.01 -15.50 -22.75
C ARG A 236 -2.78 -16.30 -23.79
N ILE A 237 -2.60 -15.99 -25.08
CA ILE A 237 -3.05 -16.78 -26.21
C ILE A 237 -1.83 -17.41 -26.87
N VAL A 238 -1.85 -18.74 -27.02
CA VAL A 238 -0.77 -19.48 -27.65
C VAL A 238 -1.23 -20.03 -28.98
N VAL A 239 -0.54 -19.67 -30.04
CA VAL A 239 -0.78 -20.17 -31.38
C VAL A 239 0.12 -21.38 -31.64
N GLY A 240 -0.47 -22.55 -31.49
CA GLY A 240 0.23 -23.84 -31.57
C GLY A 240 0.01 -24.56 -32.89
N LYS A 241 0.22 -25.87 -32.90
CA LYS A 241 0.12 -26.72 -34.11
C LYS A 241 -1.28 -26.83 -34.68
N LYS A 242 -2.33 -26.63 -33.86
CA LYS A 242 -3.74 -26.72 -34.27
C LYS A 242 -4.30 -25.41 -34.83
N CYS A 243 -3.44 -24.43 -35.03
CA CYS A 243 -3.89 -23.10 -35.50
C CYS A 243 -4.51 -23.15 -36.91
N GLY A 244 -4.05 -24.07 -37.80
CA GLY A 244 -4.69 -24.34 -39.11
C GLY A 244 -6.10 -24.89 -39.02
N GLU A 245 -6.49 -25.49 -37.90
CA GLU A 245 -7.84 -25.91 -37.58
C GLU A 245 -8.68 -24.81 -36.92
N GLY A 246 -8.11 -23.60 -36.77
CA GLY A 246 -8.76 -22.47 -36.10
C GLY A 246 -8.73 -22.52 -34.58
N VAL A 247 -7.86 -23.35 -33.97
CA VAL A 247 -7.78 -23.55 -32.52
C VAL A 247 -6.53 -22.95 -31.94
N VAL A 248 -6.68 -22.22 -30.82
CA VAL A 248 -5.60 -21.61 -30.03
C VAL A 248 -5.76 -22.03 -28.57
N GLU A 249 -4.67 -21.89 -27.79
CA GLU A 249 -4.73 -22.11 -26.35
C GLU A 249 -4.93 -20.76 -25.65
N TYR A 250 -5.96 -20.67 -24.81
CA TYR A 250 -6.27 -19.53 -23.94
C TYR A 250 -5.89 -19.85 -22.51
N LYS A 251 -5.19 -18.95 -21.84
CA LYS A 251 -4.86 -19.09 -20.43
C LYS A 251 -4.87 -17.75 -19.70
N GLU A 252 -5.63 -17.66 -18.62
CA GLU A 252 -5.51 -16.57 -17.66
C GLU A 252 -4.26 -16.76 -16.79
N ARG A 253 -3.64 -15.66 -16.33
CA ARG A 253 -2.40 -15.71 -15.53
C ARG A 253 -2.53 -16.53 -14.25
N THR A 254 -3.70 -16.51 -13.63
CA THR A 254 -4.00 -17.23 -12.39
C THR A 254 -4.56 -18.63 -12.61
N ALA A 255 -4.91 -19.01 -13.84
CA ALA A 255 -5.45 -20.33 -14.13
C ALA A 255 -4.33 -21.39 -14.10
N GLU A 256 -4.62 -22.58 -13.59
CA GLU A 256 -3.67 -23.69 -13.59
C GLU A 256 -3.39 -24.19 -15.01
N ASN A 257 -4.41 -24.37 -15.82
CA ASN A 257 -4.33 -24.99 -17.13
C ASN A 257 -4.80 -24.04 -18.25
N ALA A 258 -4.20 -24.22 -19.43
CA ALA A 258 -4.70 -23.60 -20.65
C ALA A 258 -5.92 -24.38 -21.18
N VAL A 259 -6.80 -23.67 -21.88
CA VAL A 259 -7.99 -24.23 -22.52
C VAL A 259 -7.91 -24.01 -24.02
N GLU A 260 -8.13 -25.06 -24.81
CA GLU A 260 -8.24 -24.93 -26.26
C GLU A 260 -9.57 -24.26 -26.62
N LYS A 261 -9.51 -23.23 -27.46
CA LYS A 261 -10.66 -22.45 -27.93
C LYS A 261 -10.54 -22.13 -29.42
N ASN A 262 -11.66 -21.89 -30.06
CA ASN A 262 -11.65 -21.30 -31.38
C ASN A 262 -11.06 -19.87 -31.32
N ILE A 263 -10.41 -19.43 -32.38
CA ILE A 263 -9.73 -18.13 -32.42
C ILE A 263 -10.70 -16.98 -32.09
N ASP A 264 -11.89 -16.97 -32.70
CA ASP A 264 -12.86 -15.88 -32.52
C ASP A 264 -13.42 -15.88 -31.08
N ASP A 265 -13.66 -17.07 -30.50
CA ASP A 265 -14.09 -17.22 -29.13
C ASP A 265 -13.00 -16.76 -28.16
N ALA A 266 -11.74 -17.15 -28.41
CA ALA A 266 -10.62 -16.74 -27.57
C ALA A 266 -10.45 -15.20 -27.55
N VAL A 267 -10.60 -14.54 -28.71
CA VAL A 267 -10.56 -13.07 -28.82
C VAL A 267 -11.71 -12.42 -28.05
N ASN A 268 -12.93 -12.98 -28.13
CA ASN A 268 -14.09 -12.45 -27.40
C ASN A 268 -13.93 -12.63 -25.88
N ASP A 269 -13.44 -13.80 -25.45
CA ASP A 269 -13.20 -14.09 -24.04
C ASP A 269 -12.15 -13.18 -23.41
N VAL A 270 -11.07 -12.82 -24.15
CA VAL A 270 -10.13 -11.80 -23.69
C VAL A 270 -10.85 -10.48 -23.43
N VAL A 271 -11.67 -10.03 -24.38
CA VAL A 271 -12.39 -8.76 -24.25
C VAL A 271 -13.35 -8.80 -23.06
N GLU A 272 -14.08 -9.89 -22.90
CA GLU A 272 -15.00 -10.07 -21.78
C GLU A 272 -14.25 -10.10 -20.44
N PHE A 273 -13.17 -10.88 -20.34
CA PHE A 273 -12.33 -10.95 -19.15
C PHE A 273 -11.80 -9.57 -18.75
N ILE A 274 -11.27 -8.82 -19.71
CA ILE A 274 -10.71 -7.49 -19.43
C ILE A 274 -11.80 -6.51 -18.99
N ASN A 275 -12.97 -6.52 -19.61
CA ASN A 275 -14.07 -5.63 -19.25
C ASN A 275 -14.66 -5.94 -17.88
N ASN A 276 -14.68 -7.21 -17.48
CA ASN A 276 -15.22 -7.65 -16.19
C ASN A 276 -14.24 -7.41 -15.02
N ASN A 277 -12.94 -7.20 -15.31
CA ASN A 277 -11.88 -7.05 -14.29
C ASN A 277 -11.19 -5.67 -14.28
N ARG A 278 -11.69 -4.71 -15.04
CA ARG A 278 -11.21 -3.30 -15.05
C ARG A 278 -11.62 -2.49 -13.85
#